data_2d2ee6b54c4cf510ed2c97cba22b8a58
#
_entry.id   2d2ee6b54c4cf510ed2c97cba22b8a58
#
_cell.length_a   1.000
_cell.length_b   1.000
_cell.length_c   1.000
_cell.angle_alpha   90.00
_cell.angle_beta   90.00
_cell.angle_gamma   90.00
#
_symmetry.space_group_name_H-M   'P 1'
#
loop_
_entity.id
_entity.type
_entity.pdbx_description
1 polymer ?
#
loop_
_entity_poly.entity_id
_entity_poly.type
_entity_poly.pdbx_seq_one_letter_code
_entity_poly.pdbx_strand_id
1 'polypeptide(L)'
;MSKKSEEYVIKPENKEAKIETSNWPLLLKNFDKLLVRSYKYTPINAGSSPTQRPLEEHLKYGVINLDKPANPSSHEIVAWIKKILKVEKTGHSGTLDPKVTGCLIVCLNRATRLVKAQQSAGKEYVGIVKFHNPIENKSQVEDCLKRLQGACFQRPPLISSVKRELRVRTIYDYKLIEFDKEKNMAIFWISCEAGTYVRTMCVHMGLLAKTGGHMQELRRVRSGILKEDESMVTMHDVLDAQYVYEQTKKEDYLRRVVRPLEILLTNYPRVVIKDSAVNAICYGAKLTVPGVLRFEANIENGKEIVLITTKGEAVAIAIAEMTSSVLASCDHGVVCKTKRVIMDRETYPRKWGLGPYALQKKKLIKEGKLDKYGKINDKTPDDYKKIFGNDNKKEEKEKEKEKEEEKEKGKEKEKDKEKKNDKKEGKKDDKKKEEKKVKKKEESSSDSSSESNKILGRKTKKEEKSEESESDSDSEKVVKTKKKETKNKEKKQSDSSNSDSDSDDVKPKKKIIAKKEEDSSDDD
;
A
#
# COMPACT_ATOMS: atom_id res chain seq x y z
N MET A 1 1.79 40.65 13.05
CA MET A 1 3.05 39.95 13.42
C MET A 1 3.05 38.61 12.69
N SER A 2 3.84 38.49 11.63
CA SER A 2 4.00 37.22 10.90
C SER A 2 4.73 36.23 11.83
N LYS A 3 4.07 35.14 12.21
CA LYS A 3 4.74 33.99 12.84
C LYS A 3 5.80 33.51 11.86
N LYS A 4 7.08 33.72 12.18
CA LYS A 4 8.18 33.05 11.48
C LYS A 4 7.85 31.57 11.51
N SER A 5 7.72 30.94 10.31
CA SER A 5 7.57 29.50 10.18
C SER A 5 8.80 28.86 10.82
N GLU A 6 8.62 28.19 11.95
CA GLU A 6 9.68 27.40 12.56
C GLU A 6 10.13 26.33 11.58
N GLU A 7 11.38 26.35 11.22
CA GLU A 7 11.98 25.39 10.29
C GLU A 7 12.34 24.11 11.04
N TYR A 8 11.52 23.09 10.92
CA TYR A 8 11.75 21.77 11.51
C TYR A 8 12.76 20.96 10.65
N VAL A 9 14.05 21.18 10.90
CA VAL A 9 15.16 20.51 10.19
C VAL A 9 16.24 20.11 11.17
N ILE A 10 16.76 18.88 11.02
CA ILE A 10 17.96 18.44 11.74
C ILE A 10 19.17 19.08 11.06
N LYS A 11 19.85 19.96 11.76
CA LYS A 11 21.04 20.67 11.26
C LYS A 11 22.33 19.91 11.61
N PRO A 12 23.39 20.04 10.79
CA PRO A 12 24.70 19.47 11.13
C PRO A 12 25.29 20.24 12.33
N GLU A 13 25.70 19.52 13.36
CA GLU A 13 26.23 20.10 14.60
C GLU A 13 27.52 19.43 15.02
N ASN A 14 28.37 20.15 15.74
CA ASN A 14 29.62 19.63 16.32
C ASN A 14 29.43 19.13 17.75
N LYS A 15 28.32 19.47 18.40
CA LYS A 15 27.96 19.11 19.78
C LYS A 15 26.49 18.70 19.82
N GLU A 16 26.12 17.92 20.81
CA GLU A 16 24.73 17.57 21.07
C GLU A 16 23.92 18.82 21.43
N ALA A 17 22.98 19.18 20.57
CA ALA A 17 22.04 20.26 20.88
C ALA A 17 21.02 19.74 21.91
N LYS A 18 20.87 20.42 23.03
CA LYS A 18 19.80 20.19 24.00
C LYS A 18 18.54 20.95 23.55
N ILE A 19 17.93 20.53 22.45
CA ILE A 19 16.70 21.12 21.96
C ILE A 19 15.58 20.16 22.33
N GLU A 20 14.53 20.64 22.99
CA GLU A 20 13.32 19.87 23.22
C GLU A 20 12.53 19.76 21.92
N THR A 21 12.31 18.53 21.44
CA THR A 21 11.69 18.25 20.15
C THR A 21 10.40 17.45 20.29
N SER A 22 9.81 17.42 21.48
CA SER A 22 8.53 16.75 21.77
C SER A 22 7.38 17.33 20.95
N ASN A 23 7.44 18.63 20.61
CA ASN A 23 6.44 19.34 19.81
C ASN A 23 6.73 19.36 18.30
N TRP A 24 7.83 18.75 17.87
CA TRP A 24 8.15 18.69 16.45
C TRP A 24 7.17 17.77 15.72
N PRO A 25 6.87 18.08 14.44
CA PRO A 25 5.82 17.37 13.72
C PRO A 25 6.24 15.99 13.23
N LEU A 26 5.26 15.08 13.17
CA LEU A 26 5.35 13.80 12.47
C LEU A 26 6.60 12.96 12.85
N LEU A 27 7.41 12.61 11.83
CA LEU A 27 8.59 11.76 11.99
C LEU A 27 9.78 12.48 12.66
N LEU A 28 9.72 13.77 12.90
CA LEU A 28 10.73 14.52 13.65
C LEU A 28 10.40 14.64 15.15
N LYS A 29 9.21 14.21 15.59
CA LYS A 29 8.83 14.23 17.01
C LYS A 29 9.84 13.45 17.86
N ASN A 30 10.34 14.06 18.94
CA ASN A 30 11.33 13.43 19.83
C ASN A 30 12.61 12.95 19.10
N PHE A 31 13.11 13.69 18.09
CA PHE A 31 14.33 13.27 17.40
C PHE A 31 15.58 13.33 18.29
N ASP A 32 15.55 14.16 19.33
CA ASP A 32 16.57 14.25 20.38
C ASP A 32 16.80 12.91 21.11
N LYS A 33 15.76 12.08 21.20
CA LYS A 33 15.81 10.74 21.82
C LYS A 33 16.40 9.64 20.90
N LEU A 34 16.66 9.96 19.63
CA LEU A 34 17.29 9.03 18.71
C LEU A 34 18.77 8.87 19.02
N LEU A 35 19.27 7.62 18.94
CA LEU A 35 20.69 7.34 19.06
C LEU A 35 21.46 7.98 17.91
N VAL A 36 22.59 8.60 18.21
CA VAL A 36 23.41 9.32 17.24
C VAL A 36 24.51 8.43 16.70
N ARG A 37 24.57 8.29 15.38
CA ARG A 37 25.70 7.65 14.71
C ARG A 37 26.73 8.66 14.21
N SER A 38 26.24 9.79 13.69
CA SER A 38 27.10 10.87 13.18
C SER A 38 26.37 12.20 13.25
N TYR A 39 27.06 13.24 13.67
CA TYR A 39 26.57 14.62 13.60
C TYR A 39 26.93 15.29 12.26
N LYS A 40 27.95 14.74 11.57
CA LYS A 40 28.53 15.38 10.39
C LYS A 40 27.86 14.91 9.10
N TYR A 41 27.29 15.84 8.38
CA TYR A 41 26.81 15.65 7.00
C TYR A 41 26.83 17.00 6.27
N THR A 42 26.76 16.96 4.95
CA THR A 42 26.63 18.16 4.12
C THR A 42 25.16 18.31 3.74
N PRO A 43 24.45 19.35 4.22
CA PRO A 43 23.09 19.62 3.81
C PRO A 43 22.98 19.86 2.32
N ILE A 44 21.90 19.38 1.72
CA ILE A 44 21.58 19.60 0.31
C ILE A 44 20.30 20.44 0.26
N ASN A 45 20.33 21.51 -0.55
CA ASN A 45 19.14 22.34 -0.77
C ASN A 45 18.19 21.62 -1.73
N ALA A 46 17.51 20.60 -1.24
CA ALA A 46 16.53 19.79 -1.97
C ALA A 46 15.51 19.22 -0.99
N GLY A 47 14.31 18.86 -1.47
CA GLY A 47 13.20 18.39 -0.65
C GLY A 47 12.58 19.49 0.22
N SER A 48 11.46 19.18 0.88
CA SER A 48 10.68 20.12 1.69
C SER A 48 10.14 19.42 2.94
N SER A 49 10.10 20.12 4.08
CA SER A 49 9.44 19.57 5.27
C SER A 49 8.01 19.12 4.93
N PRO A 50 7.52 17.97 5.44
CA PRO A 50 6.19 17.45 5.11
C PRO A 50 5.05 18.43 5.33
N THR A 51 5.16 19.32 6.32
CA THR A 51 4.15 20.34 6.65
C THR A 51 4.26 21.60 5.79
N GLN A 52 5.39 21.81 5.11
CA GLN A 52 5.71 23.03 4.35
C GLN A 52 5.89 22.76 2.85
N ARG A 53 5.52 21.58 2.36
CA ARG A 53 5.55 21.25 0.92
C ARG A 53 4.70 22.22 0.12
N PRO A 54 5.12 22.64 -1.10
CA PRO A 54 4.23 23.26 -2.08
C PRO A 54 2.96 22.40 -2.25
N LEU A 55 1.82 23.02 -2.53
CA LEU A 55 0.54 22.30 -2.55
C LEU A 55 0.51 21.11 -3.52
N GLU A 56 1.12 21.23 -4.67
CA GLU A 56 1.21 20.16 -5.66
C GLU A 56 1.94 18.93 -5.07
N GLU A 57 3.08 19.15 -4.42
CA GLU A 57 3.80 18.08 -3.72
C GLU A 57 3.02 17.57 -2.50
N HIS A 58 2.32 18.45 -1.79
CA HIS A 58 1.48 18.06 -0.66
C HIS A 58 0.39 17.09 -1.10
N LEU A 59 -0.32 17.37 -2.21
CA LEU A 59 -1.30 16.46 -2.81
C LEU A 59 -0.64 15.18 -3.38
N LYS A 60 0.59 15.29 -3.88
CA LYS A 60 1.35 14.15 -4.39
C LYS A 60 1.68 13.13 -3.29
N TYR A 61 1.93 13.59 -2.08
CA TYR A 61 2.25 12.79 -0.90
C TYR A 61 1.13 12.82 0.15
N GLY A 62 -0.11 13.07 -0.29
CA GLY A 62 -1.24 13.28 0.59
C GLY A 62 -1.99 12.01 1.00
N VAL A 63 -2.59 12.05 2.17
CA VAL A 63 -3.54 11.05 2.66
C VAL A 63 -4.75 11.74 3.29
N ILE A 64 -5.91 11.09 3.23
CA ILE A 64 -7.16 11.58 3.81
C ILE A 64 -7.68 10.51 4.76
N ASN A 65 -8.00 10.89 6.00
CA ASN A 65 -8.76 10.07 6.93
C ASN A 65 -10.25 10.38 6.73
N LEU A 66 -10.90 9.59 5.88
CA LEU A 66 -12.26 9.87 5.44
C LEU A 66 -13.30 9.14 6.29
N ASP A 67 -14.35 9.83 6.71
CA ASP A 67 -15.58 9.21 7.18
C ASP A 67 -16.39 8.73 5.97
N LYS A 68 -16.29 7.45 5.67
CA LYS A 68 -17.05 6.88 4.57
C LYS A 68 -18.54 6.86 4.93
N PRO A 69 -19.39 7.52 4.16
CA PRO A 69 -20.84 7.44 4.38
C PRO A 69 -21.41 6.06 4.04
N ALA A 70 -22.62 5.77 4.52
CA ALA A 70 -23.39 4.61 4.10
C ALA A 70 -23.77 4.72 2.61
N ASN A 71 -24.01 3.59 1.98
CA ASN A 71 -24.46 3.33 0.61
C ASN A 71 -23.35 3.29 -0.46
N PRO A 72 -22.50 4.31 -0.72
CA PRO A 72 -21.51 4.19 -1.76
C PRO A 72 -20.44 3.14 -1.40
N SER A 73 -19.92 2.46 -2.40
CA SER A 73 -18.79 1.55 -2.24
C SER A 73 -17.47 2.31 -1.96
N SER A 74 -16.52 1.64 -1.34
CA SER A 74 -15.19 2.24 -1.13
C SER A 74 -14.50 2.65 -2.44
N HIS A 75 -14.76 1.96 -3.54
CA HIS A 75 -14.20 2.26 -4.85
C HIS A 75 -14.81 3.52 -5.47
N GLU A 76 -16.13 3.71 -5.36
CA GLU A 76 -16.80 4.94 -5.81
C GLU A 76 -16.30 6.16 -5.06
N ILE A 77 -16.19 6.08 -3.73
CA ILE A 77 -15.63 7.15 -2.89
C ILE A 77 -14.24 7.55 -3.37
N VAL A 78 -13.35 6.59 -3.59
CA VAL A 78 -11.98 6.85 -4.03
C VAL A 78 -11.95 7.42 -5.45
N ALA A 79 -12.86 7.01 -6.33
CA ALA A 79 -13.02 7.58 -7.66
C ALA A 79 -13.55 9.03 -7.62
N TRP A 80 -14.46 9.35 -6.72
CA TRP A 80 -14.95 10.73 -6.52
C TRP A 80 -13.85 11.64 -5.98
N ILE A 81 -13.10 11.20 -4.96
CA ILE A 81 -11.94 11.97 -4.44
C ILE A 81 -10.92 12.23 -5.56
N LYS A 82 -10.62 11.24 -6.41
CA LYS A 82 -9.75 11.41 -7.56
C LYS A 82 -10.22 12.53 -8.49
N LYS A 83 -11.53 12.60 -8.76
CA LYS A 83 -12.13 13.64 -9.62
C LYS A 83 -12.14 15.01 -8.95
N ILE A 84 -12.53 15.09 -7.67
CA ILE A 84 -12.62 16.34 -6.91
C ILE A 84 -11.25 16.98 -6.81
N LEU A 85 -10.24 16.25 -6.34
CA LEU A 85 -8.89 16.77 -6.13
C LEU A 85 -8.03 16.79 -7.40
N LYS A 86 -8.56 16.33 -8.54
CA LYS A 86 -7.87 16.29 -9.85
C LYS A 86 -6.51 15.60 -9.79
N VAL A 87 -6.40 14.53 -8.97
CA VAL A 87 -5.17 13.75 -8.79
C VAL A 87 -5.12 12.56 -9.76
N GLU A 88 -3.91 12.11 -10.11
CA GLU A 88 -3.73 11.03 -11.09
C GLU A 88 -4.12 9.66 -10.55
N LYS A 89 -3.79 9.40 -9.28
CA LYS A 89 -3.94 8.08 -8.66
C LYS A 89 -4.46 8.17 -7.24
N THR A 90 -5.38 7.27 -6.91
CA THR A 90 -5.92 7.11 -5.55
C THR A 90 -5.94 5.64 -5.14
N GLY A 91 -5.97 5.37 -3.86
CA GLY A 91 -6.08 4.02 -3.30
C GLY A 91 -6.54 4.09 -1.85
N HIS A 92 -7.04 2.98 -1.28
CA HIS A 92 -7.57 2.97 0.09
C HIS A 92 -7.02 1.84 0.97
N SER A 93 -7.13 1.99 2.28
CA SER A 93 -6.57 1.11 3.32
C SER A 93 -7.31 -0.21 3.54
N GLY A 94 -8.27 -0.54 2.70
CA GLY A 94 -9.10 -1.76 2.80
C GLY A 94 -10.58 -1.44 2.62
N THR A 95 -11.26 -2.29 1.87
CA THR A 95 -12.66 -2.15 1.51
C THR A 95 -13.56 -2.18 2.73
N LEU A 96 -14.54 -1.30 2.76
CA LEU A 96 -15.72 -1.36 3.61
C LEU A 96 -16.91 -1.73 2.73
N ASP A 97 -17.80 -2.56 3.26
CA ASP A 97 -19.07 -2.86 2.59
C ASP A 97 -19.87 -1.56 2.36
N PRO A 98 -20.75 -1.50 1.35
CA PRO A 98 -21.50 -0.27 1.04
C PRO A 98 -22.22 0.34 2.26
N LYS A 99 -22.94 -0.48 3.04
CA LYS A 99 -23.68 -0.03 4.25
C LYS A 99 -22.78 0.36 5.44
N VAL A 100 -21.52 -0.13 5.46
CA VAL A 100 -20.57 0.13 6.57
C VAL A 100 -19.99 1.52 6.46
N THR A 101 -19.95 2.24 7.59
CA THR A 101 -19.43 3.60 7.70
C THR A 101 -18.07 3.68 8.38
N GLY A 102 -17.51 4.89 8.47
CA GLY A 102 -16.36 5.22 9.30
C GLY A 102 -15.02 5.25 8.57
N CYS A 103 -13.97 5.12 9.31
CA CYS A 103 -12.59 5.43 8.95
C CYS A 103 -12.11 4.70 7.68
N LEU A 104 -11.98 5.41 6.58
CA LEU A 104 -11.39 4.95 5.30
C LEU A 104 -10.18 5.82 4.96
N ILE A 105 -8.97 5.28 5.10
CA ILE A 105 -7.76 6.01 4.70
C ILE A 105 -7.65 5.98 3.19
N VAL A 106 -7.66 7.15 2.56
CA VAL A 106 -7.46 7.34 1.12
C VAL A 106 -6.07 7.91 0.89
N CYS A 107 -5.28 7.23 0.07
CA CYS A 107 -3.93 7.63 -0.31
C CYS A 107 -3.94 8.25 -1.71
N LEU A 108 -3.27 9.39 -1.88
CA LEU A 108 -3.17 10.13 -3.13
C LEU A 108 -1.81 9.87 -3.79
N ASN A 109 -1.78 9.76 -5.11
CA ASN A 109 -0.58 9.66 -5.95
C ASN A 109 0.52 8.77 -5.36
N ARG A 110 1.64 9.34 -4.90
CA ARG A 110 2.78 8.61 -4.33
C ARG A 110 2.44 7.90 -3.01
N ALA A 111 1.53 8.44 -2.22
CA ALA A 111 1.07 7.80 -0.98
C ALA A 111 0.40 6.44 -1.24
N THR A 112 -0.09 6.16 -2.46
CA THR A 112 -0.63 4.84 -2.83
C THR A 112 0.38 3.70 -2.67
N ARG A 113 1.67 3.99 -2.59
CA ARG A 113 2.71 3.01 -2.27
C ARG A 113 2.58 2.43 -0.85
N LEU A 114 1.88 3.14 0.06
CA LEU A 114 1.62 2.69 1.42
C LEU A 114 0.34 1.85 1.56
N VAL A 115 -0.51 1.79 0.53
CA VAL A 115 -1.81 1.11 0.58
C VAL A 115 -1.70 -0.33 1.08
N LYS A 116 -0.75 -1.14 0.58
CA LYS A 116 -0.60 -2.53 1.03
C LYS A 116 -0.24 -2.63 2.52
N ALA A 117 0.63 -1.75 3.01
CA ALA A 117 0.97 -1.69 4.44
C ALA A 117 -0.25 -1.30 5.29
N GLN A 118 -1.06 -0.35 4.82
CA GLN A 118 -2.30 0.04 5.49
C GLN A 118 -3.39 -1.03 5.41
N GLN A 119 -3.47 -1.79 4.34
CA GLN A 119 -4.39 -2.92 4.21
C GLN A 119 -4.09 -4.02 5.23
N SER A 120 -2.82 -4.31 5.51
CA SER A 120 -2.37 -5.32 6.49
C SER A 120 -2.38 -4.82 7.94
N ALA A 121 -2.61 -3.53 8.20
CA ALA A 121 -2.67 -2.99 9.55
C ALA A 121 -3.97 -3.39 10.28
N GLY A 122 -3.91 -3.56 11.60
CA GLY A 122 -5.07 -3.87 12.44
C GLY A 122 -6.20 -2.84 12.33
N LYS A 123 -7.41 -3.25 12.65
CA LYS A 123 -8.63 -2.44 12.55
C LYS A 123 -9.42 -2.50 13.86
N GLU A 124 -10.18 -1.43 14.14
CA GLU A 124 -11.17 -1.44 15.21
C GLU A 124 -12.54 -1.10 14.65
N TYR A 125 -13.54 -1.75 15.22
CA TYR A 125 -14.92 -1.59 14.80
C TYR A 125 -15.84 -1.46 16.02
N VAL A 126 -16.90 -0.67 15.86
CA VAL A 126 -18.10 -0.72 16.67
C VAL A 126 -19.19 -1.34 15.82
N GLY A 127 -19.84 -2.37 16.33
CA GLY A 127 -20.86 -3.11 15.59
C GLY A 127 -22.09 -3.38 16.44
N ILE A 128 -23.22 -3.57 15.77
CA ILE A 128 -24.47 -4.03 16.36
C ILE A 128 -24.77 -5.42 15.83
N VAL A 129 -24.85 -6.37 16.74
CA VAL A 129 -25.36 -7.72 16.44
C VAL A 129 -26.82 -7.80 16.83
N LYS A 130 -27.66 -8.39 15.96
CA LYS A 130 -29.03 -8.75 16.25
C LYS A 130 -29.15 -10.25 16.35
N PHE A 131 -29.65 -10.75 17.49
CA PHE A 131 -29.92 -12.16 17.70
C PHE A 131 -31.33 -12.51 17.22
N HIS A 132 -31.51 -13.74 16.73
CA HIS A 132 -32.78 -14.16 16.12
C HIS A 132 -33.80 -14.58 17.16
N ASN A 133 -33.35 -15.12 18.31
CA ASN A 133 -34.21 -15.46 19.44
C ASN A 133 -33.80 -14.65 20.68
N PRO A 134 -34.69 -14.49 21.65
CA PRO A 134 -34.40 -13.78 22.88
C PRO A 134 -33.19 -14.32 23.62
N ILE A 135 -32.38 -13.40 24.15
CA ILE A 135 -31.28 -13.69 25.07
C ILE A 135 -31.67 -13.15 26.44
N GLU A 136 -31.59 -14.01 27.47
CA GLU A 136 -32.04 -13.63 28.79
C GLU A 136 -31.08 -12.72 29.54
N ASN A 137 -29.77 -12.97 29.42
CA ASN A 137 -28.76 -12.33 30.24
C ASN A 137 -27.65 -11.67 29.40
N LYS A 138 -27.23 -10.48 29.81
CA LYS A 138 -26.08 -9.75 29.25
C LYS A 138 -24.79 -10.59 29.30
N SER A 139 -24.60 -11.37 30.38
CA SER A 139 -23.42 -12.24 30.55
C SER A 139 -23.29 -13.27 29.45
N GLN A 140 -24.39 -13.79 28.90
CA GLN A 140 -24.36 -14.75 27.79
C GLN A 140 -23.75 -14.12 26.52
N VAL A 141 -24.04 -12.85 26.25
CA VAL A 141 -23.44 -12.11 25.12
C VAL A 141 -21.94 -11.87 25.37
N GLU A 142 -21.57 -11.52 26.60
CA GLU A 142 -20.19 -11.29 27.00
C GLU A 142 -19.35 -12.56 26.89
N ASP A 143 -19.90 -13.70 27.31
CA ASP A 143 -19.27 -15.02 27.15
C ASP A 143 -19.05 -15.39 25.67
N CYS A 144 -19.98 -15.03 24.79
CA CYS A 144 -19.80 -15.21 23.33
C CYS A 144 -18.61 -14.41 22.82
N LEU A 145 -18.49 -13.13 23.19
CA LEU A 145 -17.35 -12.29 22.82
C LEU A 145 -16.03 -12.83 23.38
N LYS A 146 -16.02 -13.23 24.65
CA LYS A 146 -14.86 -13.82 25.32
C LYS A 146 -14.34 -15.09 24.61
N ARG A 147 -15.25 -15.97 24.18
CA ARG A 147 -14.89 -17.18 23.42
C ARG A 147 -14.34 -16.90 22.02
N LEU A 148 -14.66 -15.75 21.44
CA LEU A 148 -14.16 -15.33 20.13
C LEU A 148 -12.85 -14.54 20.20
N GLN A 149 -12.39 -14.14 21.39
CA GLN A 149 -11.11 -13.48 21.56
C GLN A 149 -9.96 -14.45 21.23
N GLY A 150 -8.89 -13.95 20.61
CA GLY A 150 -7.78 -14.76 20.15
C GLY A 150 -7.94 -15.22 18.71
N ALA A 151 -7.28 -16.32 18.36
CA ALA A 151 -7.28 -16.87 17.01
C ALA A 151 -8.57 -17.64 16.73
N CYS A 152 -9.32 -17.24 15.72
CA CYS A 152 -10.55 -17.89 15.30
C CYS A 152 -10.54 -18.23 13.80
N PHE A 153 -11.21 -19.33 13.45
CA PHE A 153 -11.42 -19.71 12.06
C PHE A 153 -12.58 -18.93 11.47
N GLN A 154 -12.32 -18.23 10.39
CA GLN A 154 -13.35 -17.50 9.65
C GLN A 154 -13.34 -17.90 8.17
N ARG A 155 -14.54 -18.08 7.62
CA ARG A 155 -14.77 -18.19 6.18
C ARG A 155 -15.41 -16.88 5.71
N PRO A 156 -14.91 -16.25 4.62
CA PRO A 156 -15.53 -15.05 4.06
C PRO A 156 -17.03 -15.26 3.82
N PRO A 157 -17.87 -14.23 3.99
CA PRO A 157 -19.30 -14.33 3.71
C PRO A 157 -19.56 -14.69 2.24
N LEU A 158 -20.79 -15.11 1.91
CA LEU A 158 -21.18 -15.49 0.53
C LEU A 158 -20.95 -14.34 -0.46
N ILE A 159 -21.39 -13.15 -0.07
CA ILE A 159 -21.19 -11.92 -0.85
C ILE A 159 -19.86 -11.31 -0.43
N SER A 160 -18.77 -11.69 -1.08
CA SER A 160 -17.45 -11.11 -0.91
C SER A 160 -16.60 -11.31 -2.18
N SER A 161 -15.73 -10.35 -2.49
CA SER A 161 -14.84 -10.38 -3.66
C SER A 161 -13.62 -11.30 -3.52
N VAL A 162 -13.55 -12.10 -2.44
CA VAL A 162 -12.40 -12.98 -2.18
C VAL A 162 -12.82 -14.45 -2.17
N LYS A 163 -11.85 -15.35 -2.46
CA LYS A 163 -12.08 -16.79 -2.35
C LYS A 163 -12.53 -17.18 -0.95
N ARG A 164 -13.61 -17.99 -0.88
CA ARG A 164 -14.20 -18.46 0.40
C ARG A 164 -13.40 -19.61 1.01
N GLU A 165 -12.12 -19.40 1.24
CA GLU A 165 -11.24 -20.32 1.94
C GLU A 165 -11.29 -20.06 3.45
N LEU A 166 -11.18 -21.12 4.25
CA LEU A 166 -11.07 -20.99 5.69
C LEU A 166 -9.74 -20.31 6.04
N ARG A 167 -9.81 -19.29 6.88
CA ARG A 167 -8.64 -18.50 7.30
C ARG A 167 -8.66 -18.31 8.80
N VAL A 168 -7.47 -18.32 9.42
CA VAL A 168 -7.33 -17.90 10.80
C VAL A 168 -7.30 -16.37 10.84
N ARG A 169 -8.06 -15.77 11.79
CA ARG A 169 -8.07 -14.34 12.08
C ARG A 169 -8.05 -14.13 13.58
N THR A 170 -7.32 -13.11 14.01
CA THR A 170 -7.13 -12.83 15.44
C THR A 170 -7.99 -11.65 15.87
N ILE A 171 -8.78 -11.82 16.90
CA ILE A 171 -9.44 -10.77 17.65
C ILE A 171 -8.55 -10.46 18.84
N TYR A 172 -7.97 -9.26 18.87
CA TYR A 172 -7.00 -8.86 19.88
C TYR A 172 -7.69 -8.50 21.18
N ASP A 173 -8.78 -7.75 21.08
CA ASP A 173 -9.53 -7.25 22.23
C ASP A 173 -10.99 -7.01 21.87
N TYR A 174 -11.86 -6.99 22.90
CA TYR A 174 -13.29 -6.74 22.75
C TYR A 174 -13.84 -5.97 23.95
N LYS A 175 -14.98 -5.31 23.74
CA LYS A 175 -15.78 -4.68 24.79
C LYS A 175 -17.26 -4.79 24.43
N LEU A 176 -18.07 -5.33 25.33
CA LEU A 176 -19.53 -5.20 25.25
C LEU A 176 -19.91 -3.81 25.79
N ILE A 177 -20.48 -2.96 24.94
CA ILE A 177 -20.87 -1.59 25.29
C ILE A 177 -22.25 -1.61 25.91
N GLU A 178 -23.23 -2.16 25.18
CA GLU A 178 -24.64 -2.17 25.59
C GLU A 178 -25.32 -3.45 25.13
N PHE A 179 -26.35 -3.87 25.87
CA PHE A 179 -27.24 -4.96 25.49
C PHE A 179 -28.69 -4.53 25.72
N ASP A 180 -29.47 -4.52 24.64
CA ASP A 180 -30.90 -4.27 24.65
C ASP A 180 -31.64 -5.61 24.56
N LYS A 181 -32.25 -6.01 25.67
CA LYS A 181 -32.97 -7.27 25.80
C LYS A 181 -34.27 -7.29 24.98
N GLU A 182 -34.97 -6.15 24.87
CA GLU A 182 -36.25 -6.07 24.17
C GLU A 182 -36.08 -6.23 22.65
N LYS A 183 -35.04 -5.60 22.12
CA LYS A 183 -34.71 -5.67 20.70
C LYS A 183 -33.83 -6.85 20.31
N ASN A 184 -33.32 -7.61 21.30
CA ASN A 184 -32.33 -8.68 21.13
C ASN A 184 -31.09 -8.22 20.37
N MET A 185 -30.57 -7.02 20.74
CA MET A 185 -29.41 -6.40 20.09
C MET A 185 -28.31 -6.12 21.11
N ALA A 186 -27.08 -6.23 20.64
CA ALA A 186 -25.93 -5.84 21.45
C ALA A 186 -24.98 -4.96 20.64
N ILE A 187 -24.49 -3.89 21.29
CA ILE A 187 -23.44 -3.01 20.77
C ILE A 187 -22.10 -3.49 21.33
N PHE A 188 -21.16 -3.73 20.47
CA PHE A 188 -19.82 -4.18 20.85
C PHE A 188 -18.74 -3.41 20.10
N TRP A 189 -17.58 -3.29 20.74
CA TRP A 189 -16.35 -2.83 20.12
C TRP A 189 -15.36 -3.99 20.05
N ILE A 190 -14.58 -4.04 18.96
CA ILE A 190 -13.49 -5.01 18.79
C ILE A 190 -12.25 -4.37 18.18
N SER A 191 -11.08 -4.88 18.59
CA SER A 191 -9.80 -4.69 17.94
C SER A 191 -9.36 -6.00 17.29
N CYS A 192 -9.06 -6.00 15.99
CA CYS A 192 -8.83 -7.24 15.25
C CYS A 192 -7.77 -7.12 14.15
N GLU A 193 -7.30 -8.28 13.71
CA GLU A 193 -6.39 -8.44 12.58
C GLU A 193 -7.06 -7.97 11.28
N ALA A 194 -6.23 -7.47 10.35
CA ALA A 194 -6.66 -7.11 9.01
C ALA A 194 -7.29 -8.30 8.26
N GLY A 195 -8.42 -8.05 7.61
CA GLY A 195 -9.15 -9.09 6.87
C GLY A 195 -10.07 -9.94 7.75
N THR A 196 -10.30 -9.56 9.01
CA THR A 196 -11.36 -10.12 9.86
C THR A 196 -12.72 -9.68 9.33
N TYR A 197 -13.65 -10.62 9.20
CA TYR A 197 -15.03 -10.37 8.77
C TYR A 197 -15.94 -10.27 9.99
N VAL A 198 -16.33 -9.04 10.35
CA VAL A 198 -17.24 -8.81 11.48
C VAL A 198 -18.62 -9.39 11.20
N ARG A 199 -19.07 -9.42 9.95
CA ARG A 199 -20.31 -10.13 9.54
C ARG A 199 -20.27 -11.60 9.95
N THR A 200 -19.17 -12.29 9.68
CA THR A 200 -18.98 -13.70 10.06
C THR A 200 -18.89 -13.85 11.59
N MET A 201 -18.25 -12.91 12.27
CA MET A 201 -18.16 -12.89 13.74
C MET A 201 -19.55 -12.79 14.38
N CYS A 202 -20.44 -11.92 13.89
CA CYS A 202 -21.82 -11.81 14.38
C CYS A 202 -22.60 -13.11 14.21
N VAL A 203 -22.41 -13.84 13.11
CA VAL A 203 -22.97 -15.19 12.92
C VAL A 203 -22.41 -16.17 13.95
N HIS A 204 -21.11 -16.15 14.22
CA HIS A 204 -20.50 -17.00 15.24
C HIS A 204 -21.02 -16.67 16.65
N MET A 205 -21.23 -15.37 16.97
CA MET A 205 -21.88 -14.97 18.24
C MET A 205 -23.27 -15.61 18.37
N GLY A 206 -24.09 -15.53 17.32
CA GLY A 206 -25.41 -16.14 17.31
C GLY A 206 -25.38 -17.68 17.47
N LEU A 207 -24.39 -18.36 16.86
CA LEU A 207 -24.20 -19.79 17.01
C LEU A 207 -23.77 -20.16 18.44
N LEU A 208 -22.85 -19.39 19.04
CA LEU A 208 -22.42 -19.60 20.43
C LEU A 208 -23.53 -19.36 21.44
N ALA A 209 -24.38 -18.37 21.16
CA ALA A 209 -25.59 -18.07 21.95
C ALA A 209 -26.74 -19.08 21.72
N LYS A 210 -26.61 -20.00 20.74
CA LYS A 210 -27.64 -20.95 20.30
C LYS A 210 -28.94 -20.30 19.82
N THR A 211 -28.89 -19.05 19.39
CA THR A 211 -30.06 -18.28 18.95
C THR A 211 -30.01 -17.96 17.46
N GLY A 212 -28.84 -18.07 16.82
CA GLY A 212 -28.55 -17.44 15.55
C GLY A 212 -28.38 -15.92 15.71
N GLY A 213 -27.73 -15.29 14.73
CA GLY A 213 -27.50 -13.84 14.79
C GLY A 213 -26.88 -13.32 13.50
N HIS A 214 -27.03 -12.01 13.28
CA HIS A 214 -26.47 -11.32 12.14
C HIS A 214 -26.00 -9.91 12.52
N MET A 215 -25.12 -9.36 11.70
CA MET A 215 -24.66 -7.99 11.84
C MET A 215 -25.75 -7.03 11.37
N GLN A 216 -26.23 -6.19 12.26
CA GLN A 216 -27.22 -5.15 11.96
C GLN A 216 -26.54 -3.92 11.38
N GLU A 217 -25.56 -3.36 12.09
CA GLU A 217 -24.78 -2.19 11.68
C GLU A 217 -23.30 -2.38 12.01
N LEU A 218 -22.45 -1.63 11.32
CA LEU A 218 -21.01 -1.62 11.52
C LEU A 218 -20.40 -0.27 11.17
N ARG A 219 -19.52 0.21 12.05
CA ARG A 219 -18.69 1.38 11.85
C ARG A 219 -17.23 1.03 12.11
N ARG A 220 -16.33 1.37 11.21
CA ARG A 220 -14.89 1.25 11.44
C ARG A 220 -14.37 2.50 12.14
N VAL A 221 -13.94 2.38 13.39
CA VAL A 221 -13.47 3.49 14.23
C VAL A 221 -11.96 3.70 14.17
N ARG A 222 -11.19 2.67 13.74
CA ARG A 222 -9.74 2.78 13.51
C ARG A 222 -9.29 1.96 12.30
N SER A 223 -8.34 2.52 11.54
CA SER A 223 -7.64 1.82 10.46
C SER A 223 -6.14 2.09 10.58
N GLY A 224 -5.37 1.06 10.98
CA GLY A 224 -3.95 1.22 11.26
C GLY A 224 -3.72 2.20 12.41
N ILE A 225 -3.01 3.29 12.14
CA ILE A 225 -2.69 4.31 13.15
C ILE A 225 -3.78 5.36 13.32
N LEU A 226 -4.60 5.62 12.28
CA LEU A 226 -5.61 6.68 12.29
C LEU A 226 -6.92 6.20 12.91
N LYS A 227 -7.46 7.01 13.80
CA LYS A 227 -8.72 6.82 14.50
C LYS A 227 -9.76 7.84 14.03
N GLU A 228 -11.01 7.65 14.43
CA GLU A 228 -12.10 8.56 14.06
C GLU A 228 -12.06 9.90 14.80
N ASP A 229 -11.47 9.95 15.99
CA ASP A 229 -11.25 11.15 16.78
C ASP A 229 -10.07 12.01 16.27
N GLU A 230 -9.27 11.50 15.34
CA GLU A 230 -8.08 12.16 14.82
C GLU A 230 -8.27 12.65 13.38
N SER A 231 -8.64 13.93 13.21
CA SER A 231 -8.68 14.59 11.88
C SER A 231 -9.48 13.85 10.80
N MET A 232 -10.55 13.16 11.16
CA MET A 232 -11.45 12.55 10.20
C MET A 232 -12.30 13.64 9.50
N VAL A 233 -12.48 13.50 8.19
CA VAL A 233 -13.19 14.46 7.34
C VAL A 233 -14.26 13.75 6.51
N THR A 234 -15.29 14.49 6.13
CA THR A 234 -16.38 14.01 5.27
C THR A 234 -16.07 14.21 3.79
N MET A 235 -16.88 13.62 2.91
CA MET A 235 -16.82 13.92 1.47
C MET A 235 -17.14 15.38 1.16
N HIS A 236 -18.02 16.02 1.96
CA HIS A 236 -18.32 17.45 1.81
C HIS A 236 -17.10 18.31 2.15
N ASP A 237 -16.39 18.01 3.24
CA ASP A 237 -15.13 18.70 3.56
C ASP A 237 -14.12 18.66 2.41
N VAL A 238 -14.00 17.50 1.73
CA VAL A 238 -13.08 17.36 0.58
C VAL A 238 -13.52 18.26 -0.58
N LEU A 239 -14.82 18.29 -0.87
CA LEU A 239 -15.39 19.09 -1.96
C LEU A 239 -15.26 20.58 -1.66
N ASP A 240 -15.66 21.00 -0.45
CA ASP A 240 -15.63 22.40 -0.01
C ASP A 240 -14.20 22.93 0.06
N ALA A 241 -13.25 22.13 0.57
CA ALA A 241 -11.84 22.52 0.61
C ALA A 241 -11.26 22.76 -0.78
N GLN A 242 -11.60 21.89 -1.74
CA GLN A 242 -11.19 22.07 -3.13
C GLN A 242 -11.84 23.29 -3.78
N TYR A 243 -13.14 23.50 -3.54
CA TYR A 243 -13.87 24.67 -4.04
C TYR A 243 -13.29 25.99 -3.50
N VAL A 244 -13.07 26.08 -2.18
CA VAL A 244 -12.45 27.27 -1.54
C VAL A 244 -11.08 27.53 -2.13
N TYR A 245 -10.26 26.51 -2.33
CA TYR A 245 -8.95 26.67 -2.98
C TYR A 245 -9.07 27.17 -4.42
N GLU A 246 -9.99 26.65 -5.20
CA GLU A 246 -10.19 27.09 -6.60
C GLU A 246 -10.60 28.55 -6.69
N GLN A 247 -11.46 29.02 -5.78
CA GLN A 247 -11.97 30.40 -5.74
C GLN A 247 -10.97 31.39 -5.14
N THR A 248 -10.34 31.04 -4.03
CA THR A 248 -9.56 31.99 -3.22
C THR A 248 -8.07 31.78 -3.25
N LYS A 249 -7.61 30.63 -3.75
CA LYS A 249 -6.21 30.17 -3.67
C LYS A 249 -5.65 30.02 -2.25
N LYS A 250 -6.53 30.05 -1.22
CA LYS A 250 -6.16 29.77 0.17
C LYS A 250 -6.05 28.25 0.39
N GLU A 251 -4.92 27.80 0.91
CA GLU A 251 -4.58 26.37 1.02
C GLU A 251 -4.96 25.76 2.38
N ASP A 252 -5.27 26.57 3.39
CA ASP A 252 -5.40 26.13 4.78
C ASP A 252 -6.45 25.02 4.96
N TYR A 253 -7.62 25.18 4.34
CA TYR A 253 -8.66 24.16 4.43
C TYR A 253 -8.27 22.87 3.72
N LEU A 254 -7.67 22.96 2.53
CA LEU A 254 -7.22 21.79 1.79
C LEU A 254 -6.10 21.05 2.53
N ARG A 255 -5.17 21.77 3.18
CA ARG A 255 -4.12 21.19 4.04
C ARG A 255 -4.65 20.56 5.33
N ARG A 256 -5.80 21.02 5.81
CA ARG A 256 -6.51 20.38 6.94
C ARG A 256 -7.09 19.03 6.51
N VAL A 257 -7.70 18.96 5.33
CA VAL A 257 -8.36 17.78 4.77
C VAL A 257 -7.34 16.75 4.30
N VAL A 258 -6.33 17.18 3.57
CA VAL A 258 -5.25 16.33 3.08
C VAL A 258 -4.05 16.44 4.00
N ARG A 259 -3.66 15.33 4.62
CA ARG A 259 -2.53 15.26 5.55
C ARG A 259 -1.30 14.65 4.88
N PRO A 260 -0.07 14.98 5.29
CA PRO A 260 1.14 14.33 4.78
C PRO A 260 1.15 12.83 5.08
N LEU A 261 1.63 12.03 4.13
CA LEU A 261 1.69 10.56 4.25
C LEU A 261 2.54 10.08 5.44
N GLU A 262 3.44 10.90 5.93
CA GLU A 262 4.30 10.63 7.07
C GLU A 262 3.50 10.30 8.34
N ILE A 263 2.27 10.77 8.44
CA ILE A 263 1.36 10.43 9.55
C ILE A 263 1.12 8.91 9.64
N LEU A 264 1.11 8.19 8.51
CA LEU A 264 0.92 6.75 8.46
C LEU A 264 2.16 5.94 8.90
N LEU A 265 3.29 6.60 9.11
CA LEU A 265 4.58 5.98 9.36
C LEU A 265 5.12 6.24 10.77
N THR A 266 4.39 6.97 11.61
CA THR A 266 4.84 7.38 12.95
C THR A 266 5.03 6.21 13.92
N ASN A 267 4.47 5.03 13.64
CA ASN A 267 4.66 3.81 14.43
C ASN A 267 5.87 2.95 13.98
N TYR A 268 6.53 3.34 12.89
CA TYR A 268 7.71 2.61 12.43
C TYR A 268 8.96 3.15 13.12
N PRO A 269 9.89 2.29 13.55
CA PRO A 269 11.21 2.76 14.00
C PRO A 269 11.89 3.56 12.89
N ARG A 270 12.47 4.69 13.27
CA ARG A 270 13.04 5.67 12.35
C ARG A 270 14.55 5.51 12.21
N VAL A 271 15.04 5.68 10.98
CA VAL A 271 16.46 5.86 10.67
C VAL A 271 16.61 7.13 9.85
N VAL A 272 17.29 8.12 10.40
CA VAL A 272 17.62 9.38 9.73
C VAL A 272 18.86 9.15 8.88
N ILE A 273 18.75 9.42 7.59
CA ILE A 273 19.84 9.23 6.63
C ILE A 273 20.45 10.56 6.18
N LYS A 274 21.70 10.51 5.76
CA LYS A 274 22.39 11.67 5.15
C LYS A 274 21.74 12.02 3.83
N ASP A 275 21.61 13.31 3.52
CA ASP A 275 21.02 13.79 2.27
C ASP A 275 21.71 13.22 1.03
N SER A 276 23.03 12.97 1.10
CA SER A 276 23.81 12.36 0.03
C SER A 276 23.41 10.89 -0.28
N ALA A 277 22.80 10.19 0.69
CA ALA A 277 22.36 8.79 0.53
C ALA A 277 20.93 8.69 -0.04
N VAL A 278 20.11 9.74 0.09
CA VAL A 278 18.68 9.74 -0.28
C VAL A 278 18.45 9.27 -1.71
N ASN A 279 19.13 9.89 -2.66
CA ASN A 279 18.95 9.54 -4.08
C ASN A 279 19.30 8.07 -4.37
N ALA A 280 20.38 7.52 -3.80
CA ALA A 280 20.76 6.12 -3.96
C ALA A 280 19.67 5.16 -3.45
N ILE A 281 19.07 5.46 -2.29
CA ILE A 281 17.96 4.69 -1.73
C ILE A 281 16.72 4.78 -2.63
N CYS A 282 16.43 5.95 -3.21
CA CYS A 282 15.33 6.09 -4.18
C CYS A 282 15.51 5.23 -5.44
N TYR A 283 16.75 4.91 -5.79
CA TYR A 283 17.08 3.95 -6.86
C TYR A 283 17.15 2.48 -6.40
N GLY A 284 16.88 2.21 -5.11
CA GLY A 284 16.81 0.85 -4.55
C GLY A 284 18.13 0.33 -3.95
N ALA A 285 19.11 1.19 -3.73
CA ALA A 285 20.35 0.80 -3.06
C ALA A 285 20.06 0.37 -1.61
N LYS A 286 20.91 -0.54 -1.10
CA LYS A 286 20.93 -0.87 0.32
C LYS A 286 21.57 0.30 1.10
N LEU A 287 21.00 0.62 2.27
CA LEU A 287 21.60 1.61 3.17
C LEU A 287 22.78 1.00 3.89
N THR A 288 23.93 1.68 3.86
CA THR A 288 25.14 1.29 4.60
C THR A 288 25.36 2.20 5.80
N VAL A 289 26.13 1.72 6.80
CA VAL A 289 26.42 2.44 8.07
C VAL A 289 26.88 3.89 7.86
N PRO A 290 27.80 4.22 6.92
CA PRO A 290 28.22 5.60 6.68
C PRO A 290 27.12 6.56 6.22
N GLY A 291 25.98 6.03 5.73
CA GLY A 291 24.81 6.79 5.29
C GLY A 291 23.85 7.19 6.42
N VAL A 292 24.05 6.67 7.64
CA VAL A 292 23.17 6.89 8.80
C VAL A 292 23.62 8.11 9.60
N LEU A 293 22.66 8.90 10.08
CA LEU A 293 22.87 9.99 11.04
C LEU A 293 22.38 9.62 12.44
N ARG A 294 21.10 9.22 12.53
CA ARG A 294 20.44 8.87 13.80
C ARG A 294 19.51 7.68 13.59
N PHE A 295 19.17 6.96 14.65
CA PHE A 295 18.29 5.79 14.59
C PHE A 295 17.60 5.52 15.92
N GLU A 296 16.47 4.81 15.90
CA GLU A 296 15.73 4.38 17.09
C GLU A 296 16.50 3.30 17.87
N ALA A 297 16.32 3.29 19.19
CA ALA A 297 16.99 2.34 20.08
C ALA A 297 16.56 0.88 19.90
N ASN A 298 15.31 0.62 19.47
CA ASN A 298 14.69 -0.70 19.48
C ASN A 298 14.53 -1.30 18.07
N ILE A 299 15.57 -1.19 17.23
CA ILE A 299 15.59 -1.83 15.91
C ILE A 299 16.15 -3.23 16.06
N GLU A 300 15.37 -4.22 15.63
CA GLU A 300 15.73 -5.63 15.57
C GLU A 300 15.91 -6.09 14.12
N ASN A 301 16.68 -7.15 13.92
CA ASN A 301 16.85 -7.74 12.60
C ASN A 301 15.52 -8.24 12.04
N GLY A 302 15.27 -7.96 10.76
CA GLY A 302 14.02 -8.32 10.07
C GLY A 302 12.84 -7.37 10.33
N LYS A 303 12.96 -6.39 11.25
CA LYS A 303 11.91 -5.42 11.54
C LYS A 303 11.76 -4.39 10.42
N GLU A 304 10.53 -4.01 10.15
CA GLU A 304 10.25 -2.91 9.22
C GLU A 304 10.58 -1.57 9.86
N ILE A 305 11.34 -0.76 9.16
CA ILE A 305 11.79 0.58 9.58
C ILE A 305 11.47 1.61 8.50
N VAL A 306 11.38 2.88 8.88
CA VAL A 306 11.23 4.00 7.94
C VAL A 306 12.55 4.77 7.83
N LEU A 307 13.00 4.98 6.59
CA LEU A 307 14.12 5.84 6.28
C LEU A 307 13.60 7.25 6.05
N ILE A 308 14.15 8.23 6.77
CA ILE A 308 13.72 9.63 6.70
C ILE A 308 14.90 10.55 6.40
N THR A 309 14.60 11.69 5.79
CA THR A 309 15.57 12.77 5.59
C THR A 309 15.74 13.58 6.85
N THR A 310 16.72 14.49 6.86
CA THR A 310 16.95 15.49 7.90
C THR A 310 15.77 16.48 8.04
N LYS A 311 14.91 16.59 7.03
CA LYS A 311 13.69 17.41 7.01
C LYS A 311 12.43 16.65 7.45
N GLY A 312 12.56 15.35 7.81
CA GLY A 312 11.45 14.50 8.23
C GLY A 312 10.62 13.89 7.09
N GLU A 313 11.10 13.97 5.86
CA GLU A 313 10.43 13.35 4.70
C GLU A 313 10.65 11.84 4.69
N ALA A 314 9.62 11.07 4.41
CA ALA A 314 9.71 9.64 4.26
C ALA A 314 10.34 9.25 2.90
N VAL A 315 11.52 8.64 2.93
CA VAL A 315 12.24 8.18 1.73
C VAL A 315 11.78 6.80 1.31
N ALA A 316 11.81 5.84 2.23
CA ALA A 316 11.44 4.44 1.96
C ALA A 316 11.08 3.68 3.24
N ILE A 317 10.28 2.62 3.08
CA ILE A 317 10.16 1.54 4.07
C ILE A 317 11.25 0.52 3.74
N ALA A 318 12.00 0.08 4.74
CA ALA A 318 13.07 -0.88 4.62
C ALA A 318 12.94 -2.00 5.67
N ILE A 319 13.66 -3.08 5.47
CA ILE A 319 13.81 -4.18 6.44
C ILE A 319 15.20 -4.05 7.03
N ALA A 320 15.30 -3.97 8.36
CA ALA A 320 16.56 -3.89 9.08
C ALA A 320 17.35 -5.20 8.90
N GLU A 321 18.64 -5.08 8.57
CA GLU A 321 19.61 -6.19 8.52
C GLU A 321 20.62 -6.09 9.68
N MET A 322 20.51 -5.04 10.52
CA MET A 322 21.28 -4.83 11.74
C MET A 322 20.39 -4.41 12.89
N THR A 323 20.74 -4.84 14.10
CA THR A 323 20.12 -4.33 15.33
C THR A 323 20.68 -2.96 15.70
N SER A 324 19.98 -2.22 16.58
CA SER A 324 20.47 -0.94 17.09
C SER A 324 21.84 -1.05 17.76
N SER A 325 22.11 -2.12 18.51
CA SER A 325 23.40 -2.36 19.17
C SER A 325 24.54 -2.54 18.18
N VAL A 326 24.32 -3.34 17.12
CA VAL A 326 25.29 -3.54 16.05
C VAL A 326 25.53 -2.26 15.27
N LEU A 327 24.44 -1.51 14.95
CA LEU A 327 24.54 -0.22 14.25
C LEU A 327 25.31 0.83 15.04
N ALA A 328 25.25 0.79 16.36
CA ALA A 328 26.03 1.70 17.23
C ALA A 328 27.52 1.39 17.22
N SER A 329 27.92 0.12 17.13
CA SER A 329 29.32 -0.34 17.31
C SER A 329 30.09 -0.55 16.00
N CYS A 330 29.42 -0.96 14.91
CA CYS A 330 30.07 -1.30 13.65
C CYS A 330 30.34 -0.08 12.77
N ASP A 331 31.50 -0.04 12.11
CA ASP A 331 31.89 1.06 11.20
C ASP A 331 31.46 0.84 9.75
N HIS A 332 31.19 -0.38 9.35
CA HIS A 332 30.79 -0.76 7.99
C HIS A 332 29.72 -1.84 7.99
N GLY A 333 29.09 -2.04 6.85
CA GLY A 333 28.07 -3.05 6.64
C GLY A 333 26.76 -2.47 6.13
N VAL A 334 25.80 -3.36 5.85
CA VAL A 334 24.47 -3.03 5.35
C VAL A 334 23.50 -2.92 6.52
N VAL A 335 22.91 -1.73 6.69
CA VAL A 335 21.97 -1.44 7.76
C VAL A 335 20.59 -2.01 7.44
N CYS A 336 20.13 -1.83 6.20
CA CYS A 336 18.82 -2.31 5.80
C CYS A 336 18.70 -2.50 4.29
N LYS A 337 17.74 -3.34 3.92
CA LYS A 337 17.31 -3.59 2.53
C LYS A 337 16.03 -2.81 2.25
N THR A 338 16.00 -2.03 1.18
CA THR A 338 14.82 -1.26 0.78
C THR A 338 13.68 -2.20 0.39
N LYS A 339 12.55 -2.14 1.13
CA LYS A 339 11.32 -2.87 0.82
C LYS A 339 10.45 -2.10 -0.18
N ARG A 340 10.25 -0.80 0.06
CA ARG A 340 9.41 0.06 -0.77
C ARG A 340 9.86 1.51 -0.73
N VAL A 341 10.25 2.03 -1.89
CA VAL A 341 10.60 3.43 -2.06
C VAL A 341 9.31 4.27 -2.11
N ILE A 342 9.26 5.37 -1.35
CA ILE A 342 8.14 6.32 -1.28
C ILE A 342 8.49 7.56 -2.10
N MET A 343 9.63 8.20 -1.79
CA MET A 343 10.10 9.44 -2.41
C MET A 343 10.38 9.27 -3.91
N ASP A 344 10.24 10.33 -4.67
CA ASP A 344 10.63 10.36 -6.07
C ASP A 344 12.15 10.38 -6.24
N ARG A 345 12.63 9.83 -7.36
CA ARG A 345 14.05 9.69 -7.64
C ARG A 345 14.76 11.02 -7.83
N GLU A 346 14.05 12.00 -8.37
CA GLU A 346 14.62 13.30 -8.76
C GLU A 346 14.52 14.36 -7.65
N THR A 347 13.92 14.03 -6.49
CA THR A 347 13.77 14.97 -5.36
C THR A 347 15.13 15.39 -4.80
N TYR A 348 16.10 14.49 -4.72
CA TYR A 348 17.46 14.77 -4.28
C TYR A 348 18.46 14.51 -5.42
N PRO A 349 19.51 15.38 -5.58
CA PRO A 349 20.48 15.22 -6.63
C PRO A 349 21.34 13.95 -6.41
N ARG A 350 21.79 13.38 -7.53
CA ARG A 350 22.66 12.20 -7.50
C ARG A 350 24.03 12.52 -6.93
N LYS A 351 24.41 11.89 -5.82
CA LYS A 351 25.73 11.99 -5.17
C LYS A 351 26.49 10.68 -5.12
N TRP A 352 26.05 9.66 -5.86
CA TRP A 352 26.67 8.34 -5.91
C TRP A 352 27.29 8.03 -7.28
N GLY A 353 28.26 7.12 -7.31
CA GLY A 353 28.95 6.76 -8.54
C GLY A 353 29.87 7.87 -9.07
N LEU A 354 30.39 8.75 -8.19
CA LEU A 354 31.32 9.84 -8.48
C LEU A 354 32.73 9.54 -7.95
N GLY A 355 32.92 8.43 -7.21
CA GLY A 355 34.24 8.03 -6.72
C GLY A 355 35.17 7.55 -7.85
N PRO A 356 36.50 7.55 -7.63
CA PRO A 356 37.49 7.23 -8.66
C PRO A 356 37.26 5.85 -9.29
N TYR A 357 36.96 4.84 -8.49
CA TYR A 357 36.64 3.50 -8.99
C TYR A 357 35.37 3.44 -9.83
N ALA A 358 34.31 4.17 -9.43
CA ALA A 358 33.07 4.23 -10.18
C ALA A 358 33.25 4.97 -11.52
N LEU A 359 34.09 6.00 -11.56
CA LEU A 359 34.46 6.72 -12.78
C LEU A 359 35.29 5.84 -13.70
N GLN A 360 36.28 5.12 -13.16
CA GLN A 360 37.07 4.14 -13.89
C GLN A 360 36.21 3.03 -14.50
N LYS A 361 35.29 2.45 -13.70
CA LYS A 361 34.31 1.46 -14.18
C LYS A 361 33.45 2.01 -15.33
N LYS A 362 32.95 3.23 -15.22
CA LYS A 362 32.19 3.89 -16.31
C LYS A 362 33.02 4.09 -17.56
N LYS A 363 34.29 4.48 -17.41
CA LYS A 363 35.25 4.63 -18.52
C LYS A 363 35.45 3.31 -19.23
N LEU A 364 35.71 2.24 -18.48
CA LEU A 364 35.94 0.89 -19.04
C LEU A 364 34.68 0.33 -19.74
N ILE A 365 33.47 0.63 -19.23
CA ILE A 365 32.20 0.28 -19.90
C ILE A 365 32.08 1.06 -21.23
N LYS A 366 32.39 2.35 -21.24
CA LYS A 366 32.35 3.19 -22.44
C LYS A 366 33.36 2.73 -23.50
N GLU A 367 34.50 2.26 -23.08
CA GLU A 367 35.58 1.71 -23.93
C GLU A 367 35.30 0.26 -24.38
N GLY A 368 34.18 -0.35 -23.96
CA GLY A 368 33.86 -1.75 -24.27
C GLY A 368 34.75 -2.79 -23.57
N LYS A 369 35.56 -2.36 -22.59
CA LYS A 369 36.43 -3.22 -21.76
C LYS A 369 35.68 -3.88 -20.59
N LEU A 370 34.43 -3.46 -20.33
CA LEU A 370 33.47 -4.11 -19.45
C LEU A 370 32.14 -4.21 -20.17
N ASP A 371 31.33 -5.21 -19.82
CA ASP A 371 29.95 -5.32 -20.29
C ASP A 371 29.12 -4.10 -19.81
N LYS A 372 27.99 -3.83 -20.47
CA LYS A 372 27.02 -2.76 -20.09
C LYS A 372 26.55 -2.81 -18.63
N TYR A 373 26.64 -3.97 -18.02
CA TYR A 373 26.34 -4.20 -16.60
C TYR A 373 27.57 -4.09 -15.69
N GLY A 374 28.76 -3.83 -16.27
CA GLY A 374 30.03 -3.72 -15.55
C GLY A 374 30.65 -5.06 -15.16
N LYS A 375 30.27 -6.14 -15.86
CA LYS A 375 30.93 -7.46 -15.73
C LYS A 375 32.24 -7.50 -16.51
N ILE A 376 33.17 -8.30 -16.01
CA ILE A 376 34.45 -8.54 -16.62
C ILE A 376 34.24 -9.30 -17.94
N ASN A 377 34.92 -8.87 -19.00
CA ASN A 377 35.01 -9.54 -20.31
C ASN A 377 36.45 -9.79 -20.69
N ASP A 378 36.70 -10.40 -21.86
CA ASP A 378 38.05 -10.75 -22.34
C ASP A 378 38.96 -9.52 -22.53
N LYS A 379 38.37 -8.33 -22.79
CA LYS A 379 39.09 -7.08 -23.01
C LYS A 379 39.35 -6.29 -21.73
N THR A 380 38.96 -6.81 -20.54
CA THR A 380 39.13 -6.11 -19.27
C THR A 380 40.61 -6.13 -18.85
N PRO A 381 41.17 -4.97 -18.41
CA PRO A 381 42.54 -4.88 -17.92
C PRO A 381 42.77 -5.78 -16.72
N ASP A 382 43.97 -6.43 -16.68
CA ASP A 382 44.30 -7.41 -15.63
C ASP A 382 44.38 -6.80 -14.23
N ASP A 383 44.74 -5.52 -14.10
CA ASP A 383 44.71 -4.82 -12.82
C ASP A 383 43.29 -4.69 -12.26
N TYR A 384 42.31 -4.47 -13.14
CA TYR A 384 40.92 -4.44 -12.75
C TYR A 384 40.39 -5.84 -12.40
N LYS A 385 40.82 -6.87 -13.12
CA LYS A 385 40.49 -8.29 -12.82
C LYS A 385 41.02 -8.71 -11.46
N LYS A 386 42.25 -8.30 -11.09
CA LYS A 386 42.86 -8.62 -9.78
C LYS A 386 42.10 -8.02 -8.61
N ILE A 387 41.63 -6.78 -8.76
CA ILE A 387 40.92 -6.04 -7.69
C ILE A 387 39.45 -6.52 -7.55
N PHE A 388 38.73 -6.72 -8.65
CA PHE A 388 37.29 -6.96 -8.66
C PHE A 388 36.87 -8.34 -9.18
N GLY A 389 37.80 -9.19 -9.62
CA GLY A 389 37.51 -10.53 -10.15
C GLY A 389 36.96 -11.52 -9.12
N ASN A 390 37.32 -11.35 -7.85
CA ASN A 390 36.85 -12.20 -6.77
C ASN A 390 35.40 -11.87 -6.32
N ASP A 391 34.97 -10.64 -6.45
CA ASP A 391 33.61 -10.24 -6.08
C ASP A 391 32.57 -10.76 -7.10
N ASN A 392 32.93 -10.78 -8.38
CA ASN A 392 32.08 -11.35 -9.42
C ASN A 392 31.91 -12.87 -9.27
N LYS A 393 32.96 -13.61 -8.84
CA LYS A 393 32.86 -15.03 -8.55
C LYS A 393 32.02 -15.38 -7.33
N LYS A 394 31.97 -14.49 -6.33
CA LYS A 394 31.07 -14.65 -5.17
C LYS A 394 29.60 -14.40 -5.53
N GLU A 395 29.31 -13.34 -6.31
CA GLU A 395 27.94 -13.06 -6.77
C GLU A 395 27.40 -14.13 -7.74
N GLU A 396 28.25 -14.74 -8.56
CA GLU A 396 27.86 -15.85 -9.44
C GLU A 396 27.55 -17.12 -8.65
N LYS A 397 28.34 -17.46 -7.65
CA LYS A 397 28.08 -18.59 -6.75
C LYS A 397 26.83 -18.40 -5.88
N GLU A 398 26.54 -17.17 -5.44
CA GLU A 398 25.29 -16.86 -4.72
C GLU A 398 24.06 -16.98 -5.64
N LYS A 399 24.16 -16.50 -6.88
CA LYS A 399 23.08 -16.62 -7.88
C LYS A 399 22.87 -18.05 -8.38
N GLU A 400 23.91 -18.87 -8.42
CA GLU A 400 23.77 -20.29 -8.72
C GLU A 400 23.08 -21.03 -7.57
N LYS A 401 23.43 -20.74 -6.32
CA LYS A 401 22.75 -21.30 -5.15
C LYS A 401 21.29 -20.88 -5.09
N GLU A 402 20.97 -19.59 -5.33
CA GLU A 402 19.58 -19.14 -5.39
C GLU A 402 18.77 -19.84 -6.50
N LYS A 403 19.39 -20.10 -7.66
CA LYS A 403 18.77 -20.84 -8.77
C LYS A 403 18.60 -22.33 -8.49
N GLU A 404 19.50 -22.93 -7.73
CA GLU A 404 19.38 -24.33 -7.28
C GLU A 404 18.28 -24.46 -6.23
N GLU A 405 18.19 -23.54 -5.26
CA GLU A 405 17.10 -23.51 -4.28
C GLU A 405 15.73 -23.25 -4.93
N GLU A 406 15.64 -22.39 -5.97
CA GLU A 406 14.39 -22.21 -6.73
C GLU A 406 14.01 -23.46 -7.54
N LYS A 407 14.98 -24.20 -8.09
CA LYS A 407 14.74 -25.46 -8.78
C LYS A 407 14.32 -26.59 -7.82
N GLU A 408 14.88 -26.65 -6.62
CA GLU A 408 14.45 -27.60 -5.60
C GLU A 408 13.04 -27.31 -5.09
N LYS A 409 12.72 -26.03 -4.79
CA LYS A 409 11.37 -25.58 -4.45
C LYS A 409 10.35 -25.80 -5.59
N GLY A 410 10.81 -25.76 -6.84
CA GLY A 410 10.03 -26.13 -8.02
C GLY A 410 9.69 -27.62 -8.04
N LYS A 411 10.68 -28.49 -7.81
CA LYS A 411 10.52 -29.95 -7.77
C LYS A 411 9.66 -30.43 -6.59
N GLU A 412 9.76 -29.79 -5.42
CA GLU A 412 8.86 -30.08 -4.28
C GLU A 412 7.40 -29.73 -4.61
N LYS A 413 7.16 -28.59 -5.27
CA LYS A 413 5.81 -28.20 -5.71
C LYS A 413 5.22 -29.10 -6.79
N GLU A 414 6.05 -29.71 -7.63
CA GLU A 414 5.61 -30.72 -8.61
C GLU A 414 5.29 -32.05 -7.94
N LYS A 415 6.13 -32.53 -7.03
CA LYS A 415 5.86 -33.72 -6.21
C LYS A 415 4.61 -33.59 -5.35
N ASP A 416 4.33 -32.39 -4.83
CA ASP A 416 3.06 -32.12 -4.09
C ASP A 416 1.84 -32.05 -5.02
N LYS A 417 2.01 -31.67 -6.29
CA LYS A 417 0.94 -31.73 -7.29
C LYS A 417 0.67 -33.15 -7.75
N GLU A 418 1.69 -33.98 -7.96
CA GLU A 418 1.55 -35.40 -8.27
C GLU A 418 0.87 -36.17 -7.15
N LYS A 419 1.30 -36.00 -5.89
CA LYS A 419 0.62 -36.58 -4.71
C LYS A 419 -0.83 -36.13 -4.54
N LYS A 420 -1.19 -34.94 -5.03
CA LYS A 420 -2.59 -34.46 -5.03
C LYS A 420 -3.41 -35.01 -6.18
N ASN A 421 -2.78 -35.34 -7.30
CA ASN A 421 -3.43 -36.00 -8.44
C ASN A 421 -3.67 -37.48 -8.13
N ASP A 422 -2.70 -38.20 -7.58
CA ASP A 422 -2.85 -39.60 -7.17
C ASP A 422 -3.95 -39.78 -6.12
N LYS A 423 -4.07 -38.83 -5.16
CA LYS A 423 -5.20 -38.80 -4.20
C LYS A 423 -6.55 -38.45 -4.84
N LYS A 424 -6.58 -37.83 -6.03
CA LYS A 424 -7.82 -37.59 -6.77
C LYS A 424 -8.23 -38.78 -7.64
N GLU A 425 -7.28 -39.53 -8.17
CA GLU A 425 -7.54 -40.76 -8.93
C GLU A 425 -7.98 -41.90 -7.99
N GLY A 426 -7.31 -42.11 -6.85
CA GLY A 426 -7.74 -43.07 -5.82
C GLY A 426 -9.17 -42.80 -5.29
N LYS A 427 -9.61 -41.54 -5.19
CA LYS A 427 -10.98 -41.19 -4.81
C LYS A 427 -12.01 -41.40 -5.93
N LYS A 428 -11.59 -41.45 -7.19
CA LYS A 428 -12.49 -41.79 -8.34
C LYS A 428 -12.73 -43.29 -8.43
N ASP A 429 -11.72 -44.10 -8.10
CA ASP A 429 -11.85 -45.56 -8.12
C ASP A 429 -12.66 -46.08 -6.93
N ASP A 430 -12.54 -45.47 -5.74
CA ASP A 430 -13.38 -45.78 -4.58
C ASP A 430 -14.86 -45.40 -4.83
N LYS A 431 -15.16 -44.28 -5.46
CA LYS A 431 -16.54 -43.93 -5.86
C LYS A 431 -17.12 -44.90 -6.91
N LYS A 432 -16.30 -45.36 -7.86
CA LYS A 432 -16.74 -46.36 -8.83
C LYS A 432 -16.99 -47.74 -8.20
N LYS A 433 -16.26 -48.09 -7.13
CA LYS A 433 -16.48 -49.33 -6.35
C LYS A 433 -17.72 -49.22 -5.48
N GLU A 434 -18.04 -48.07 -4.91
CA GLU A 434 -19.29 -47.85 -4.16
C GLU A 434 -20.52 -47.85 -5.08
N GLU A 435 -20.47 -47.19 -6.23
CA GLU A 435 -21.56 -47.19 -7.22
C GLU A 435 -21.85 -48.62 -7.79
N LYS A 436 -20.80 -49.46 -7.96
CA LYS A 436 -20.99 -50.87 -8.35
C LYS A 436 -21.55 -51.74 -7.21
N LYS A 437 -21.27 -51.41 -5.93
CA LYS A 437 -21.87 -52.12 -4.77
C LYS A 437 -23.33 -51.74 -4.56
N VAL A 438 -23.71 -50.50 -4.85
CA VAL A 438 -25.10 -50.03 -4.76
C VAL A 438 -25.94 -50.64 -5.89
N LYS A 439 -25.45 -50.69 -7.14
CA LYS A 439 -26.15 -51.37 -8.26
C LYS A 439 -26.31 -52.89 -8.07
N LYS A 440 -25.38 -53.56 -7.35
CA LYS A 440 -25.50 -55.01 -7.07
C LYS A 440 -26.43 -55.32 -5.89
N LYS A 441 -26.82 -54.30 -5.06
CA LYS A 441 -27.84 -54.44 -4.02
C LYS A 441 -29.26 -54.13 -4.49
N GLU A 442 -29.41 -53.38 -5.59
CA GLU A 442 -30.72 -53.09 -6.19
C GLU A 442 -31.25 -54.19 -7.15
N GLU A 443 -30.37 -55.09 -7.61
CA GLU A 443 -30.78 -56.24 -8.45
C GLU A 443 -31.20 -57.49 -7.67
N SER A 444 -31.17 -57.48 -6.33
CA SER A 444 -31.53 -58.63 -5.48
C SER A 444 -32.77 -58.44 -4.62
N SER A 445 -33.59 -57.41 -4.89
CA SER A 445 -34.87 -57.23 -4.18
C SER A 445 -35.95 -56.70 -5.10
N SER A 446 -36.33 -57.53 -6.09
CA SER A 446 -37.56 -57.33 -6.82
C SER A 446 -38.35 -58.64 -6.76
N ASP A 447 -39.18 -58.76 -5.75
CA ASP A 447 -40.46 -59.44 -5.87
C ASP A 447 -41.40 -58.96 -4.76
N SER A 448 -42.56 -58.61 -5.19
CA SER A 448 -43.88 -58.48 -4.56
C SER A 448 -44.50 -57.09 -4.42
N SER A 449 -45.62 -57.02 -5.14
CA SER A 449 -46.88 -56.29 -4.92
C SER A 449 -46.90 -54.76 -5.21
N SER A 450 -47.41 -54.40 -6.33
CA SER A 450 -48.78 -54.10 -6.78
C SER A 450 -49.37 -52.78 -6.26
N GLU A 451 -49.70 -51.98 -7.24
CA GLU A 451 -50.85 -51.06 -7.38
C GLU A 451 -50.83 -49.63 -6.82
N SER A 452 -51.12 -48.79 -7.78
CA SER A 452 -51.92 -47.54 -7.77
C SER A 452 -51.19 -46.22 -7.59
N ASN A 453 -51.00 -45.39 -8.51
CA ASN A 453 -51.88 -44.46 -9.23
C ASN A 453 -51.08 -43.45 -10.06
N LYS A 454 -51.54 -43.31 -11.30
CA LYS A 454 -51.27 -42.23 -12.24
C LYS A 454 -51.69 -40.88 -11.69
N ILE A 455 -50.99 -39.81 -12.09
CA ILE A 455 -51.59 -38.71 -12.88
C ILE A 455 -50.57 -37.55 -13.07
N LEU A 456 -50.37 -37.19 -14.33
CA LEU A 456 -50.05 -35.91 -14.99
C LEU A 456 -48.96 -35.00 -14.41
N GLY A 457 -48.02 -34.48 -15.10
CA GLY A 457 -47.91 -34.12 -16.51
C GLY A 457 -47.43 -32.70 -16.67
N ARG A 458 -46.47 -32.53 -17.50
CA ARG A 458 -46.17 -31.41 -18.39
C ARG A 458 -44.86 -30.64 -18.20
N LYS A 459 -44.11 -30.70 -19.28
CA LYS A 459 -42.93 -29.94 -19.66
C LYS A 459 -43.16 -28.42 -19.60
N THR A 460 -42.12 -27.65 -19.24
CA THR A 460 -41.69 -26.51 -20.06
C THR A 460 -40.19 -26.25 -19.86
N LYS A 461 -39.45 -26.24 -20.95
CA LYS A 461 -38.13 -25.64 -21.15
C LYS A 461 -38.28 -24.13 -21.11
N LYS A 462 -37.36 -23.44 -20.46
CA LYS A 462 -36.92 -22.09 -20.86
C LYS A 462 -35.45 -21.92 -20.54
N GLU A 463 -34.72 -21.65 -21.59
CA GLU A 463 -33.35 -21.16 -21.60
C GLU A 463 -33.34 -19.72 -21.08
N GLU A 464 -32.44 -19.40 -20.16
CA GLU A 464 -32.00 -18.02 -19.93
C GLU A 464 -30.47 -17.98 -19.91
N LYS A 465 -29.93 -17.20 -20.85
CA LYS A 465 -28.56 -16.78 -21.00
C LYS A 465 -28.19 -15.89 -19.81
N SER A 466 -27.10 -16.19 -19.11
CA SER A 466 -26.45 -15.27 -18.19
C SER A 466 -25.16 -14.76 -18.83
N GLU A 467 -25.09 -13.44 -18.98
CA GLU A 467 -23.92 -12.71 -19.42
C GLU A 467 -22.85 -12.74 -18.33
N GLU A 468 -21.66 -13.18 -18.71
CA GLU A 468 -20.45 -13.10 -17.91
C GLU A 468 -19.89 -11.66 -17.96
N SER A 469 -19.74 -11.04 -16.82
CA SER A 469 -18.94 -9.84 -16.66
C SER A 469 -17.54 -10.21 -16.20
N GLU A 470 -16.58 -10.11 -17.09
CA GLU A 470 -15.15 -10.22 -16.81
C GLU A 470 -14.67 -9.04 -15.97
N SER A 471 -13.98 -9.33 -14.87
CA SER A 471 -13.20 -8.38 -14.13
C SER A 471 -11.72 -8.72 -14.28
N ASP A 472 -11.04 -7.93 -15.10
CA ASP A 472 -9.60 -7.97 -15.31
C ASP A 472 -8.81 -7.70 -14.05
N SER A 473 -7.94 -8.63 -13.71
CA SER A 473 -6.83 -8.43 -12.80
C SER A 473 -5.53 -8.59 -13.56
N ASP A 474 -4.97 -7.47 -14.01
CA ASP A 474 -3.68 -7.38 -14.67
C ASP A 474 -2.54 -7.85 -13.76
N SER A 475 -1.92 -8.95 -14.16
CA SER A 475 -0.56 -9.30 -13.79
C SER A 475 0.27 -9.36 -15.07
N GLU A 476 1.06 -8.29 -15.29
CA GLU A 476 2.01 -8.21 -16.40
C GLU A 476 3.04 -9.35 -16.36
N LYS A 477 2.96 -10.22 -17.35
CA LYS A 477 4.07 -11.04 -17.84
C LYS A 477 4.44 -10.59 -19.25
N VAL A 478 5.62 -10.00 -19.35
CA VAL A 478 6.26 -9.67 -20.62
C VAL A 478 6.69 -10.96 -21.32
N VAL A 479 6.00 -11.29 -22.41
CA VAL A 479 6.45 -12.33 -23.36
C VAL A 479 6.78 -11.64 -24.67
N LYS A 480 8.07 -11.72 -25.05
CA LYS A 480 8.59 -11.31 -26.35
C LYS A 480 8.16 -12.32 -27.41
N THR A 481 7.39 -11.90 -28.38
CA THR A 481 7.21 -12.65 -29.65
C THR A 481 7.79 -11.86 -30.80
N LYS A 482 8.70 -12.53 -31.51
CA LYS A 482 9.28 -12.09 -32.80
C LYS A 482 8.21 -12.18 -33.88
N LYS A 483 8.03 -11.09 -34.63
CA LYS A 483 7.36 -11.13 -35.95
C LYS A 483 8.39 -10.99 -37.06
N LYS A 484 8.33 -11.95 -37.98
CA LYS A 484 9.00 -11.97 -39.30
C LYS A 484 8.31 -11.00 -40.24
N GLU A 485 9.13 -10.24 -40.98
CA GLU A 485 8.72 -9.44 -42.14
C GLU A 485 8.45 -10.33 -43.34
N THR A 486 7.42 -10.02 -44.07
CA THR A 486 7.28 -10.35 -45.49
C THR A 486 6.85 -9.11 -46.24
N LYS A 487 7.68 -8.76 -47.23
CA LYS A 487 7.51 -7.68 -48.19
C LYS A 487 6.37 -8.03 -49.17
N ASN A 488 5.58 -7.03 -49.58
CA ASN A 488 5.21 -6.91 -50.99
C ASN A 488 4.99 -5.42 -51.38
N LYS A 489 5.48 -5.16 -52.58
CA LYS A 489 5.48 -3.90 -53.34
C LYS A 489 4.16 -3.67 -54.05
N GLU A 490 3.77 -2.40 -54.25
CA GLU A 490 3.38 -1.75 -55.54
C GLU A 490 2.86 -0.35 -55.22
N LYS A 491 3.47 0.65 -55.69
CA LYS A 491 3.52 1.52 -56.90
C LYS A 491 2.19 2.17 -57.26
N LYS A 492 2.16 3.52 -57.17
CA LYS A 492 2.02 4.59 -58.22
C LYS A 492 1.44 5.85 -57.57
N GLN A 493 2.13 6.96 -57.67
CA GLN A 493 2.02 8.10 -58.62
C GLN A 493 0.70 8.87 -58.48
N SER A 494 0.61 10.16 -58.33
CA SER A 494 1.33 11.36 -58.86
C SER A 494 0.68 12.62 -58.26
N ASP A 495 1.44 13.65 -58.16
CA ASP A 495 1.51 15.01 -58.64
C ASP A 495 0.93 16.10 -57.75
N SER A 496 1.84 16.93 -57.33
CA SER A 496 2.10 18.34 -57.71
C SER A 496 1.01 19.34 -57.25
N SER A 497 1.31 20.39 -56.60
CA SER A 497 2.03 21.59 -56.98
C SER A 497 2.05 22.59 -55.81
N ASN A 498 3.19 23.19 -55.58
CA ASN A 498 3.60 24.56 -55.48
C ASN A 498 2.59 25.65 -55.09
N SER A 499 2.97 26.46 -54.11
CA SER A 499 3.47 27.86 -54.29
C SER A 499 3.64 28.53 -52.93
N ASP A 500 4.83 28.89 -52.61
CA ASP A 500 5.49 30.18 -52.33
C ASP A 500 4.59 31.34 -51.88
N SER A 501 5.01 32.00 -50.83
CA SER A 501 5.61 33.33 -50.71
C SER A 501 5.37 33.93 -49.32
N ASP A 502 6.41 34.20 -48.63
CA ASP A 502 7.11 35.45 -48.30
C ASP A 502 6.43 36.46 -47.38
N SER A 503 7.21 36.74 -46.33
CA SER A 503 7.52 38.04 -45.70
C SER A 503 6.36 38.82 -45.07
N ASP A 504 6.46 39.47 -43.92
CA ASP A 504 7.44 40.38 -43.37
C ASP A 504 7.12 40.77 -41.92
N ASP A 505 8.16 41.08 -41.20
CA ASP A 505 8.30 41.89 -40.01
C ASP A 505 7.27 43.01 -39.83
N VAL A 506 6.93 43.30 -38.54
CA VAL A 506 7.03 44.63 -37.93
C VAL A 506 6.74 44.61 -36.41
N LYS A 507 7.75 44.85 -35.57
CA LYS A 507 7.67 45.65 -34.33
C LYS A 507 7.76 47.13 -34.71
N PRO A 508 7.47 48.13 -33.89
CA PRO A 508 7.22 48.30 -32.43
C PRO A 508 6.24 49.44 -32.07
N LYS A 509 5.99 49.75 -30.83
CA LYS A 509 6.26 51.03 -30.13
C LYS A 509 5.42 51.26 -28.88
N LYS A 510 6.14 51.64 -27.83
CA LYS A 510 5.70 52.25 -26.56
C LYS A 510 4.91 53.56 -26.80
N LYS A 511 3.96 53.85 -25.90
CA LYS A 511 3.68 55.23 -25.43
C LYS A 511 3.29 55.26 -23.98
N ILE A 512 4.03 56.06 -23.24
CA ILE A 512 3.88 56.59 -21.89
C ILE A 512 3.09 57.89 -21.98
N ILE A 513 2.25 58.23 -20.99
CA ILE A 513 1.82 59.58 -20.52
C ILE A 513 0.87 59.29 -19.34
N ALA A 514 1.20 59.52 -18.11
CA ALA A 514 1.44 60.65 -17.25
C ALA A 514 0.18 61.13 -16.50
N LYS A 515 0.29 61.07 -15.19
CA LYS A 515 -0.18 61.91 -14.07
C LYS A 515 -1.44 62.75 -14.20
N LYS A 516 -2.31 62.64 -13.18
CA LYS A 516 -2.71 63.79 -12.34
C LYS A 516 -3.15 63.34 -10.95
N GLU A 517 -2.60 63.98 -9.97
CA GLU A 517 -2.96 64.12 -8.56
C GLU A 517 -4.16 65.10 -8.44
N GLU A 518 -4.91 64.97 -7.36
CA GLU A 518 -5.56 66.02 -6.52
C GLU A 518 -6.51 65.30 -5.57
N ASP A 519 -6.16 65.21 -4.34
CA ASP A 519 -6.41 65.97 -3.10
C ASP A 519 -7.86 66.23 -2.74
N SER A 520 -8.13 65.87 -1.52
CA SER A 520 -8.83 66.52 -0.40
C SER A 520 -9.89 65.60 0.23
N SER A 521 -9.67 65.22 1.43
CA SER A 521 -9.92 65.77 2.78
C SER A 521 -11.35 65.56 3.29
N ASP A 522 -11.34 64.98 4.45
CA ASP A 522 -12.06 65.25 5.73
C ASP A 522 -13.42 64.65 6.00
N ASP A 523 -13.44 64.08 7.21
CA ASP A 523 -14.43 64.07 8.29
C ASP A 523 -15.73 63.23 8.13
N ASP A 524 -15.88 62.19 8.89
CA ASP A 524 -16.38 61.98 10.24
C ASP A 524 -16.15 60.52 10.71
#